data_d8ece6659c5f9c185ad92235efbaecb1
#
_entry.id   d8ece6659c5f9c185ad92235efbaecb1
#
_cell.length_a   1.000
_cell.length_b   1.000
_cell.length_c   1.000
_cell.angle_alpha   90.00
_cell.angle_beta   90.00
_cell.angle_gamma   90.00
#
_symmetry.space_group_name_H-M   'P 1'
#
loop_
_entity.id
_entity.type
_entity.pdbx_description
1 polymer ?
#
loop_
_entity_poly.entity_id
_entity_poly.type
_entity_poly.pdbx_seq_one_letter_code
_entity_poly.pdbx_strand_id
1 'polypeptide(L)'
;FSMSYSNWKTDGTPEPDLLIGNRYIVRADISTCFPSIYTHAIPWALVGKTYAKEHSRKSDQSEWYNQIDHLTQNCKNGETHGLLIGPHASNLLSELILTVIDKRLYDAGWRYIRNIDDYTCYVDTYESGQKFLIALGEELRNFDLSLNFKKTEIEELPVASVEQWVRKINS
;
A
#
# COMPACT_ATOMS: atom_id res chain seq x y z
N PHE A 1 13.57 -2.85 19.18
CA PHE A 1 13.31 -3.24 17.79
C PHE A 1 13.16 -1.95 16.99
N SER A 2 14.18 -1.59 16.22
CA SER A 2 14.09 -0.48 15.27
C SER A 2 13.65 -1.08 13.95
N MET A 3 12.41 -0.85 13.52
CA MET A 3 12.00 -1.15 12.15
C MET A 3 12.62 -0.10 11.24
N SER A 4 13.72 -0.46 10.57
CA SER A 4 14.26 0.31 9.47
C SER A 4 13.55 -0.13 8.20
N TYR A 5 12.75 0.73 7.60
CA TYR A 5 12.00 0.47 6.37
C TYR A 5 12.87 0.46 5.10
N SER A 6 14.15 0.76 5.22
CA SER A 6 15.10 0.65 4.13
C SER A 6 16.39 0.01 4.62
N ASN A 7 16.67 -1.18 4.14
CA ASN A 7 17.95 -1.84 4.35
C ASN A 7 18.74 -1.80 3.04
N TRP A 8 19.54 -0.78 2.87
CA TRP A 8 20.40 -0.55 1.70
C TRP A 8 21.30 -1.73 1.31
N LYS A 9 21.50 -2.68 2.23
CA LYS A 9 22.32 -3.88 1.97
C LYS A 9 21.53 -5.07 1.47
N THR A 10 20.23 -5.15 1.75
CA THR A 10 19.38 -6.30 1.42
C THR A 10 18.31 -6.01 0.39
N ASP A 11 17.82 -4.76 0.34
CA ASP A 11 16.62 -4.45 -0.45
C ASP A 11 16.92 -4.03 -1.89
N GLY A 12 18.20 -3.85 -2.27
CA GLY A 12 18.56 -3.34 -3.60
C GLY A 12 17.96 -1.95 -3.85
N THR A 13 18.22 -1.38 -5.01
CA THR A 13 17.56 -0.17 -5.52
C THR A 13 16.79 -0.55 -6.78
N PRO A 14 15.50 -0.97 -6.67
CA PRO A 14 14.72 -1.37 -7.85
C PRO A 14 14.38 -0.19 -8.76
N GLU A 15 14.53 1.02 -8.27
CA GLU A 15 14.18 2.26 -8.96
C GLU A 15 14.85 2.42 -10.34
N PRO A 16 16.14 2.10 -10.51
CA PRO A 16 16.79 2.15 -11.82
C PRO A 16 16.14 1.25 -12.86
N ASP A 17 15.81 0.04 -12.48
CA ASP A 17 15.21 -0.94 -13.40
C ASP A 17 13.80 -0.54 -13.81
N LEU A 18 13.07 0.13 -12.90
CA LEU A 18 11.73 0.64 -13.15
C LEU A 18 11.73 1.91 -14.00
N LEU A 19 12.81 2.67 -14.00
CA LEU A 19 12.97 3.88 -14.82
C LEU A 19 13.21 3.59 -16.31
N ILE A 20 13.81 2.42 -16.61
CA ILE A 20 14.20 2.10 -18.00
C ILE A 20 12.96 2.00 -18.88
N GLY A 21 12.93 2.80 -19.94
CA GLY A 21 11.84 2.82 -20.93
C GLY A 21 10.58 3.57 -20.50
N ASN A 22 10.54 4.11 -19.29
CA ASN A 22 9.41 4.87 -18.79
C ASN A 22 9.63 6.39 -18.92
N ARG A 23 8.54 7.12 -19.18
CA ARG A 23 8.56 8.57 -19.40
C ARG A 23 7.81 9.35 -18.32
N TYR A 24 6.98 8.69 -17.56
CA TYR A 24 6.16 9.30 -16.52
C TYR A 24 6.40 8.65 -15.18
N ILE A 25 6.32 9.46 -14.13
CA ILE A 25 6.29 9.03 -12.75
C ILE A 25 4.90 9.31 -12.18
N VAL A 26 4.32 8.32 -11.54
CA VAL A 26 3.08 8.43 -10.79
C VAL A 26 3.42 8.40 -9.31
N ARG A 27 3.03 9.43 -8.58
CA ARG A 27 3.09 9.47 -7.12
C ARG A 27 1.68 9.40 -6.57
N ALA A 28 1.46 8.56 -5.60
CA ALA A 28 0.16 8.42 -4.94
C ALA A 28 0.37 8.16 -3.45
N ASP A 29 -0.51 8.74 -2.63
CA ASP A 29 -0.49 8.65 -1.18
C ASP A 29 -1.87 8.18 -0.69
N ILE A 30 -1.91 7.37 0.38
CA ILE A 30 -3.16 6.96 1.00
C ILE A 30 -3.64 8.06 1.94
N SER A 31 -4.89 8.48 1.77
CA SER A 31 -5.47 9.52 2.61
C SER A 31 -5.54 9.07 4.06
N THR A 32 -4.81 9.78 4.94
CA THR A 32 -4.83 9.54 6.40
C THR A 32 -4.77 8.04 6.76
N CYS A 33 -3.77 7.32 6.23
CA CYS A 33 -3.71 5.85 6.23
C CYS A 33 -4.09 5.24 7.59
N PHE A 34 -3.33 5.49 8.66
CA PHE A 34 -3.58 4.90 9.98
C PHE A 34 -4.95 5.28 10.59
N PRO A 35 -5.37 6.56 10.58
CA PRO A 35 -6.69 6.94 11.07
C PRO A 35 -7.86 6.39 10.25
N SER A 36 -7.64 6.06 8.98
CA SER A 36 -8.70 5.57 8.08
C SER A 36 -8.87 4.05 8.10
N ILE A 37 -7.90 3.29 8.64
CA ILE A 37 -8.01 1.83 8.66
C ILE A 37 -9.23 1.41 9.48
N TYR A 38 -10.15 0.72 8.82
CA TYR A 38 -11.27 0.04 9.45
C TYR A 38 -10.78 -1.27 10.05
N THR A 39 -10.97 -1.49 11.35
CA THR A 39 -10.37 -2.63 12.04
C THR A 39 -10.83 -3.97 11.46
N HIS A 40 -12.08 -4.06 10.98
CA HIS A 40 -12.58 -5.26 10.29
C HIS A 40 -11.86 -5.55 8.96
N ALA A 41 -11.11 -4.58 8.40
CA ALA A 41 -10.25 -4.83 7.25
C ALA A 41 -9.09 -5.80 7.57
N ILE A 42 -8.73 -5.96 8.84
CA ILE A 42 -7.73 -6.92 9.31
C ILE A 42 -8.18 -8.37 9.04
N PRO A 43 -9.36 -8.83 9.54
CA PRO A 43 -9.91 -10.12 9.13
C PRO A 43 -10.07 -10.27 7.61
N TRP A 44 -10.47 -9.20 6.89
CA TRP A 44 -10.62 -9.27 5.44
C TRP A 44 -9.29 -9.56 4.74
N ALA A 45 -8.19 -8.99 5.23
CA ALA A 45 -6.85 -9.27 4.71
C ALA A 45 -6.37 -10.69 5.03
N LEU A 46 -6.71 -11.21 6.21
CA LEU A 46 -6.25 -12.51 6.71
C LEU A 46 -6.96 -13.69 6.06
N VAL A 47 -8.29 -13.64 5.95
CA VAL A 47 -9.11 -14.79 5.52
C VAL A 47 -10.02 -14.47 4.33
N GLY A 48 -9.96 -13.26 3.79
CA GLY A 48 -10.82 -12.79 2.70
C GLY A 48 -12.11 -12.13 3.18
N LYS A 49 -12.55 -11.09 2.45
CA LYS A 49 -13.68 -10.23 2.85
C LYS A 49 -15.01 -10.98 2.96
N THR A 50 -15.29 -11.87 2.03
CA THR A 50 -16.55 -12.67 2.03
C THR A 50 -16.58 -13.60 3.23
N TYR A 51 -15.53 -14.40 3.40
CA TYR A 51 -15.43 -15.35 4.52
C TYR A 51 -15.50 -14.64 5.88
N ALA A 52 -14.74 -13.56 6.05
CA ALA A 52 -14.75 -12.79 7.29
C ALA A 52 -16.15 -12.23 7.64
N LYS A 53 -16.90 -11.74 6.63
CA LYS A 53 -18.27 -11.25 6.85
C LYS A 53 -19.27 -12.35 7.21
N GLU A 54 -19.15 -13.52 6.60
CA GLU A 54 -20.01 -14.69 6.92
C GLU A 54 -19.75 -15.22 8.33
N HIS A 55 -18.50 -15.11 8.83
CA HIS A 55 -18.05 -15.60 10.14
C HIS A 55 -17.81 -14.47 11.16
N SER A 56 -18.54 -13.38 11.06
CA SER A 56 -18.44 -12.24 12.01
C SER A 56 -19.43 -12.31 13.19
N ARG A 57 -20.18 -13.41 13.33
CA ARG A 57 -21.19 -13.57 14.39
C ARG A 57 -20.54 -13.72 15.77
N LYS A 58 -21.31 -13.46 16.82
CA LYS A 58 -20.84 -13.62 18.21
C LYS A 58 -20.29 -15.03 18.52
N SER A 59 -20.84 -16.08 17.88
CA SER A 59 -20.32 -17.46 17.97
C SER A 59 -18.90 -17.62 17.45
N ASP A 60 -18.49 -16.75 16.52
CA ASP A 60 -17.23 -16.89 15.79
C ASP A 60 -16.14 -15.93 16.35
N GLN A 61 -16.43 -15.25 17.47
CA GLN A 61 -15.48 -14.33 18.13
C GLN A 61 -14.26 -15.05 18.73
N SER A 62 -14.33 -16.37 18.92
CA SER A 62 -13.18 -17.19 19.34
C SER A 62 -12.15 -17.41 18.22
N GLU A 63 -12.53 -17.16 16.96
CA GLU A 63 -11.62 -17.28 15.83
C GLU A 63 -10.49 -16.25 15.94
N TRP A 64 -9.26 -16.69 15.74
CA TRP A 64 -8.06 -15.89 15.97
C TRP A 64 -8.03 -14.56 15.19
N TYR A 65 -8.52 -14.54 13.96
CA TYR A 65 -8.57 -13.33 13.14
C TYR A 65 -9.61 -12.31 13.66
N ASN A 66 -10.73 -12.78 14.23
CA ASN A 66 -11.72 -11.94 14.89
C ASN A 66 -11.21 -11.43 16.25
N GLN A 67 -10.40 -12.23 16.95
CA GLN A 67 -9.75 -11.78 18.18
C GLN A 67 -8.77 -10.63 17.94
N ILE A 68 -7.98 -10.67 16.85
CA ILE A 68 -7.07 -9.57 16.48
C ILE A 68 -7.87 -8.28 16.24
N ASP A 69 -8.97 -8.36 15.49
CA ASP A 69 -9.86 -7.22 15.26
C ASP A 69 -10.41 -6.65 16.59
N HIS A 70 -10.98 -7.51 17.43
CA HIS A 70 -11.55 -7.11 18.72
C HIS A 70 -10.50 -6.50 19.66
N LEU A 71 -9.32 -7.08 19.75
CA LEU A 71 -8.22 -6.53 20.56
C LEU A 71 -7.76 -5.17 20.02
N THR A 72 -7.73 -5.01 18.68
CA THR A 72 -7.38 -3.72 18.04
C THR A 72 -8.41 -2.65 18.38
N GLN A 73 -9.71 -2.96 18.34
CA GLN A 73 -10.79 -2.05 18.77
C GLN A 73 -10.64 -1.67 20.25
N ASN A 74 -10.35 -2.63 21.12
CA ASN A 74 -10.19 -2.39 22.55
C ASN A 74 -9.02 -1.45 22.88
N CYS A 75 -7.97 -1.42 22.05
CA CYS A 75 -6.89 -0.44 22.18
C CYS A 75 -7.37 1.01 21.98
N LYS A 76 -8.54 1.20 21.36
CA LYS A 76 -9.16 2.51 21.10
C LYS A 76 -10.57 2.61 21.73
N ASN A 77 -10.76 2.06 22.92
CA ASN A 77 -12.06 2.14 23.64
C ASN A 77 -13.25 1.55 22.85
N GLY A 78 -13.01 0.55 22.01
CA GLY A 78 -14.04 -0.11 21.20
C GLY A 78 -14.34 0.56 19.87
N GLU A 79 -13.57 1.58 19.46
CA GLU A 79 -13.74 2.21 18.15
C GLU A 79 -13.25 1.29 17.02
N THR A 80 -14.05 1.21 15.95
CA THR A 80 -13.77 0.39 14.78
C THR A 80 -12.96 1.09 13.69
N HIS A 81 -12.70 2.39 13.82
CA HIS A 81 -11.93 3.17 12.86
C HIS A 81 -10.64 3.70 13.47
N GLY A 82 -9.57 3.57 12.70
CA GLY A 82 -8.24 4.09 13.00
C GLY A 82 -7.40 3.16 13.87
N LEU A 83 -6.14 3.07 13.51
CA LEU A 83 -5.09 2.51 14.35
C LEU A 83 -4.40 3.62 15.15
N LEU A 84 -3.88 3.29 16.33
CA LEU A 84 -3.07 4.22 17.12
C LEU A 84 -1.79 4.56 16.35
N ILE A 85 -1.47 5.85 16.24
CA ILE A 85 -0.20 6.29 15.68
C ILE A 85 0.90 6.13 16.72
N GLY A 86 2.00 5.50 16.34
CA GLY A 86 3.19 5.31 17.17
C GLY A 86 3.50 3.86 17.55
N PRO A 87 2.55 3.02 17.99
CA PRO A 87 2.85 1.62 18.28
C PRO A 87 3.30 0.85 17.05
N HIS A 88 4.36 0.04 17.18
CA HIS A 88 4.84 -0.83 16.09
C HIS A 88 3.78 -1.84 15.64
N ALA A 89 2.88 -2.26 16.52
CA ALA A 89 1.75 -3.12 16.19
C ALA A 89 0.84 -2.50 15.12
N SER A 90 0.59 -1.19 15.17
CA SER A 90 -0.20 -0.48 14.16
C SER A 90 0.45 -0.50 12.78
N ASN A 91 1.78 -0.34 12.73
CA ASN A 91 2.53 -0.46 11.49
C ASN A 91 2.41 -1.88 10.90
N LEU A 92 2.51 -2.91 11.76
CA LEU A 92 2.37 -4.29 11.32
C LEU A 92 0.96 -4.59 10.80
N LEU A 93 -0.08 -4.08 11.46
CA LEU A 93 -1.47 -4.26 11.04
C LEU A 93 -1.79 -3.53 9.73
N SER A 94 -1.27 -2.30 9.55
CA SER A 94 -1.41 -1.59 8.28
C SER A 94 -0.68 -2.32 7.15
N GLU A 95 0.55 -2.77 7.41
CA GLU A 95 1.35 -3.51 6.44
C GLU A 95 0.69 -4.82 6.02
N LEU A 96 0.03 -5.52 6.92
CA LEU A 96 -0.76 -6.71 6.61
C LEU A 96 -1.82 -6.44 5.54
N ILE A 97 -2.57 -5.33 5.68
CA ILE A 97 -3.62 -4.94 4.71
C ILE A 97 -2.97 -4.52 3.38
N LEU A 98 -1.95 -3.66 3.45
CA LEU A 98 -1.29 -3.13 2.26
C LEU A 98 -0.56 -4.21 1.46
N THR A 99 0.01 -5.21 2.10
CA THR A 99 0.64 -6.36 1.42
C THR A 99 -0.38 -7.16 0.59
N VAL A 100 -1.62 -7.28 1.04
CA VAL A 100 -2.67 -7.94 0.24
C VAL A 100 -3.03 -7.11 -1.00
N ILE A 101 -3.08 -5.80 -0.86
CA ILE A 101 -3.27 -4.87 -1.99
C ILE A 101 -2.09 -4.98 -2.96
N ASP A 102 -0.87 -4.94 -2.45
CA ASP A 102 0.35 -5.08 -3.25
C ASP A 102 0.35 -6.38 -4.06
N LYS A 103 0.00 -7.50 -3.42
CA LYS A 103 -0.08 -8.78 -4.12
C LYS A 103 -1.04 -8.74 -5.29
N ARG A 104 -2.23 -8.18 -5.13
CA ARG A 104 -3.24 -8.09 -6.20
C ARG A 104 -2.79 -7.19 -7.34
N LEU A 105 -2.20 -6.04 -7.03
CA LEU A 105 -1.63 -5.13 -8.03
C LEU A 105 -0.46 -5.79 -8.78
N TYR A 106 0.41 -6.50 -8.06
CA TYR A 106 1.52 -7.24 -8.65
C TYR A 106 1.03 -8.35 -9.59
N ASP A 107 0.02 -9.12 -9.16
CA ASP A 107 -0.60 -10.19 -9.96
C ASP A 107 -1.31 -9.61 -11.20
N ALA A 108 -1.83 -8.37 -11.12
CA ALA A 108 -2.37 -7.62 -12.26
C ALA A 108 -1.29 -7.05 -13.21
N GLY A 109 -0.02 -7.24 -12.91
CA GLY A 109 1.11 -6.85 -13.76
C GLY A 109 1.74 -5.50 -13.42
N TRP A 110 1.25 -4.79 -12.41
CA TRP A 110 1.82 -3.52 -12.00
C TRP A 110 3.17 -3.69 -11.31
N ARG A 111 4.10 -2.77 -11.60
CA ARG A 111 5.42 -2.70 -10.96
C ARG A 111 5.61 -1.29 -10.41
N TYR A 112 5.85 -1.19 -9.12
CA TYR A 112 5.98 0.07 -8.41
C TYR A 112 6.82 -0.13 -7.14
N ILE A 113 7.13 0.97 -6.49
CA ILE A 113 7.74 1.01 -5.17
C ILE A 113 6.69 1.53 -4.20
N ARG A 114 6.52 0.86 -3.08
CA ARG A 114 5.74 1.39 -1.95
C ARG A 114 6.66 1.65 -0.76
N ASN A 115 6.50 2.82 -0.18
CA ASN A 115 7.17 3.22 1.05
C ASN A 115 6.09 3.61 2.08
N ILE A 116 5.71 2.66 2.93
CA ILE A 116 4.60 2.74 3.89
C ILE A 116 3.27 2.94 3.13
N ASP A 117 2.79 4.17 3.04
CA ASP A 117 1.55 4.58 2.38
C ASP A 117 1.77 5.36 1.07
N ASP A 118 3.04 5.63 0.73
CA ASP A 118 3.43 6.31 -0.51
C ASP A 118 3.75 5.30 -1.63
N TYR A 119 3.12 5.46 -2.78
CA TYR A 119 3.32 4.65 -3.98
C TYR A 119 4.04 5.45 -5.05
N THR A 120 5.05 4.85 -5.66
CA THR A 120 5.77 5.41 -6.81
C THR A 120 5.77 4.39 -7.94
N CYS A 121 5.13 4.72 -9.07
CA CYS A 121 5.06 3.87 -10.24
C CYS A 121 5.67 4.60 -11.45
N TYR A 122 6.46 3.90 -12.24
CA TYR A 122 7.05 4.42 -13.48
C TYR A 122 6.32 3.78 -14.66
N VAL A 123 5.88 4.59 -15.60
CA VAL A 123 5.09 4.17 -16.76
C VAL A 123 5.52 4.86 -18.05
N ASP A 124 5.26 4.21 -19.17
CA ASP A 124 5.61 4.69 -20.51
C ASP A 124 4.73 5.83 -21.01
N THR A 125 3.45 5.84 -20.61
CA THR A 125 2.46 6.83 -21.05
C THR A 125 1.65 7.40 -19.89
N TYR A 126 1.15 8.62 -20.08
CA TYR A 126 0.23 9.25 -19.12
C TYR A 126 -1.04 8.42 -18.89
N GLU A 127 -1.55 7.78 -19.95
CA GLU A 127 -2.72 6.92 -19.87
C GLU A 127 -2.45 5.68 -19.00
N SER A 128 -1.25 5.07 -19.12
CA SER A 128 -0.83 3.97 -18.24
C SER A 128 -0.79 4.42 -16.78
N GLY A 129 -0.35 5.65 -16.51
CA GLY A 129 -0.39 6.24 -15.17
C GLY A 129 -1.82 6.38 -14.62
N GLN A 130 -2.75 6.83 -15.44
CA GLN A 130 -4.16 6.91 -15.05
C GLN A 130 -4.75 5.52 -14.75
N LYS A 131 -4.42 4.50 -15.56
CA LYS A 131 -4.84 3.11 -15.33
C LYS A 131 -4.31 2.56 -14.00
N PHE A 132 -3.05 2.87 -13.67
CA PHE A 132 -2.47 2.50 -12.38
C PHE A 132 -3.24 3.13 -11.21
N LEU A 133 -3.52 4.43 -11.28
CA LEU A 133 -4.28 5.12 -10.21
C LEU A 133 -5.69 4.57 -10.04
N ILE A 134 -6.36 4.20 -11.14
CA ILE A 134 -7.67 3.55 -11.09
C ILE A 134 -7.57 2.20 -10.40
N ALA A 135 -6.63 1.35 -10.82
CA ALA A 135 -6.42 0.03 -10.24
C ALA A 135 -6.08 0.11 -8.73
N LEU A 136 -5.16 1.01 -8.35
CA LEU A 136 -4.80 1.26 -6.96
C LEU A 136 -6.01 1.74 -6.15
N GLY A 137 -6.79 2.70 -6.69
CA GLY A 137 -7.98 3.21 -6.02
C GLY A 137 -9.08 2.17 -5.84
N GLU A 138 -9.21 1.22 -6.76
CA GLU A 138 -10.15 0.09 -6.65
C GLU A 138 -9.72 -0.89 -5.56
N GLU A 139 -8.44 -1.25 -5.51
CA GLU A 139 -7.91 -2.15 -4.48
C GLU A 139 -7.97 -1.52 -3.08
N LEU A 140 -7.66 -0.24 -2.95
CA LEU A 140 -7.81 0.49 -1.69
C LEU A 140 -9.26 0.50 -1.20
N ARG A 141 -10.24 0.75 -2.09
CA ARG A 141 -11.67 0.72 -1.75
C ARG A 141 -12.15 -0.63 -1.23
N ASN A 142 -11.55 -1.73 -1.65
CA ASN A 142 -11.86 -3.06 -1.14
C ASN A 142 -11.62 -3.18 0.38
N PHE A 143 -10.74 -2.33 0.93
CA PHE A 143 -10.39 -2.25 2.34
C PHE A 143 -10.85 -0.95 3.02
N ASP A 144 -11.80 -0.22 2.39
CA ASP A 144 -12.34 1.06 2.87
C ASP A 144 -11.27 2.16 2.99
N LEU A 145 -10.19 2.07 2.21
CA LEU A 145 -9.15 3.09 2.06
C LEU A 145 -9.36 3.92 0.80
N SER A 146 -8.75 5.10 0.75
CA SER A 146 -8.84 6.00 -0.39
C SER A 146 -7.52 6.71 -0.68
N LEU A 147 -7.35 7.13 -1.95
CA LEU A 147 -6.24 7.96 -2.36
C LEU A 147 -6.37 9.40 -1.85
N ASN A 148 -5.27 10.00 -1.52
CA ASN A 148 -5.15 11.41 -1.25
C ASN A 148 -4.96 12.18 -2.58
N PHE A 149 -6.05 12.62 -3.18
CA PHE A 149 -6.03 13.31 -4.48
C PHE A 149 -5.16 14.58 -4.50
N LYS A 150 -4.90 15.20 -3.34
CA LYS A 150 -4.04 16.39 -3.25
C LYS A 150 -2.56 16.08 -3.38
N LYS A 151 -2.17 14.82 -3.10
CA LYS A 151 -0.80 14.32 -3.17
C LYS A 151 -0.62 13.30 -4.31
N THR A 152 -1.67 13.05 -5.09
CA THR A 152 -1.63 12.15 -6.22
C THR A 152 -1.36 12.93 -7.49
N GLU A 153 -0.28 12.59 -8.19
CA GLU A 153 0.18 13.30 -9.39
C GLU A 153 0.79 12.34 -10.41
N ILE A 154 0.71 12.72 -11.68
CA ILE A 154 1.40 12.08 -12.79
C ILE A 154 2.27 13.15 -13.44
N GLU A 155 3.58 12.98 -13.41
CA GLU A 155 4.54 13.92 -13.97
C GLU A 155 5.37 13.28 -15.08
N GLU A 156 5.72 14.05 -16.09
CA GLU A 156 6.68 13.63 -17.11
C GLU A 156 8.10 13.70 -16.53
N LEU A 157 8.85 12.61 -16.69
CA LEU A 157 10.24 12.56 -16.24
C LEU A 157 11.10 13.50 -17.08
N PRO A 158 12.00 14.32 -16.48
CA PRO A 158 12.91 15.17 -17.24
C PRO A 158 13.84 14.30 -18.10
N VAL A 159 13.92 14.60 -19.37
CA VAL A 159 14.79 13.91 -20.37
C VAL A 159 16.25 13.81 -19.88
N ALA A 160 16.72 14.82 -19.14
CA ALA A 160 18.08 14.85 -18.58
C ALA A 160 18.36 13.74 -17.55
N SER A 161 17.36 13.25 -16.82
CA SER A 161 17.55 12.15 -15.85
C SER A 161 17.75 10.80 -16.54
N VAL A 162 17.08 10.61 -17.68
CA VAL A 162 17.24 9.41 -18.51
C VAL A 162 18.61 9.38 -19.15
N GLU A 163 19.12 10.53 -19.67
CA GLU A 163 20.46 10.61 -20.26
C GLU A 163 21.59 10.45 -19.24
N GLN A 164 21.47 10.99 -18.04
CA GLN A 164 22.49 10.79 -16.98
C GLN A 164 22.59 9.33 -16.54
N TRP A 165 21.50 8.61 -16.51
CA TRP A 165 21.47 7.20 -16.18
C TRP A 165 22.12 6.33 -17.25
N VAL A 166 21.79 6.55 -18.51
CA VAL A 166 22.40 5.86 -19.66
C VAL A 166 23.92 6.09 -19.70
N ARG A 167 24.36 7.30 -19.36
CA ARG A 167 25.81 7.62 -19.27
C ARG A 167 26.53 6.87 -18.13
N LYS A 168 25.85 6.63 -16.98
CA LYS A 168 26.43 5.88 -15.86
C LYS A 168 26.52 4.36 -16.11
N ILE A 169 25.66 3.81 -16.94
CA ILE A 169 25.69 2.38 -17.29
C ILE A 169 26.77 2.09 -18.36
N ASN A 170 27.12 3.09 -19.18
CA ASN A 170 28.10 2.96 -20.25
C ASN A 170 29.52 3.43 -19.86
N SER A 171 29.74 3.81 -18.61
CA SER A 171 31.05 4.16 -18.03
C SER A 171 31.51 3.08 -17.05
#